data_a5a53602feee4cc92744d39d66a643f1
#
_entry.id   a5a53602feee4cc92744d39d66a643f1
#
_cell.length_a   1.000
_cell.length_b   1.000
_cell.length_c   1.000
_cell.angle_alpha   90.00
_cell.angle_beta   90.00
_cell.angle_gamma   90.00
#
_symmetry.space_group_name_H-M   'P 1'
#
loop_
_entity.id
_entity.type
_entity.pdbx_description
1 polymer ?
#
loop_
_entity_poly.entity_id
_entity_poly.type
_entity_poly.pdbx_seq_one_letter_code
_entity_poly.pdbx_strand_id
1 'polypeptide(L)'
;MWKELILTICNDMKEPAVCLPTGLLAGCLFLLFSYSRDRGVGRKGSLPCRFLFVVYLTVLIYTVYFSREPGSRAGVSLELFGTWGETVASKGYVIENILLFIPYGMLVPGSIPLFKKGIACVLSAALFSIAIELAQLATGRGY
;
A
#
# COMPACT_ATOMS: atom_id res chain seq x y z
N MET A 1 1.87 9.62 25.70
CA MET A 1 2.69 9.40 24.49
C MET A 1 2.37 8.06 23.80
N TRP A 2 2.77 6.88 24.35
CA TRP A 2 2.50 5.59 23.66
C TRP A 2 1.02 5.25 23.49
N LYS A 3 0.18 5.55 24.49
CA LYS A 3 -1.29 5.33 24.38
C LYS A 3 -1.92 6.20 23.29
N GLU A 4 -1.52 7.45 23.20
CA GLU A 4 -1.99 8.38 22.17
C GLU A 4 -1.55 7.93 20.77
N LEU A 5 -0.28 7.51 20.63
CA LEU A 5 0.23 6.97 19.38
C LEU A 5 -0.57 5.74 18.91
N ILE A 6 -0.81 4.79 19.81
CA ILE A 6 -1.61 3.59 19.49
C ILE A 6 -3.05 3.98 19.12
N LEU A 7 -3.66 4.92 19.81
CA LEU A 7 -5.02 5.38 19.51
C LEU A 7 -5.09 6.07 18.15
N THR A 8 -4.10 6.89 17.81
CA THR A 8 -4.01 7.53 16.49
C THR A 8 -3.91 6.47 15.40
N ILE A 9 -2.94 5.56 15.49
CA ILE A 9 -2.76 4.46 14.52
C ILE A 9 -4.04 3.61 14.40
N CYS A 10 -4.68 3.24 15.52
CA CYS A 10 -5.92 2.46 15.49
C CYS A 10 -7.09 3.22 14.85
N ASN A 11 -7.13 4.55 14.98
CA ASN A 11 -8.17 5.36 14.36
C ASN A 11 -7.95 5.46 12.84
N ASP A 12 -6.73 5.70 12.42
CA ASP A 12 -6.36 5.87 11.02
C ASP A 12 -6.46 4.53 10.25
N MET A 13 -6.26 3.40 10.94
CA MET A 13 -6.50 2.06 10.39
C MET A 13 -7.98 1.73 10.12
N LYS A 14 -8.94 2.57 10.52
CA LYS A 14 -10.36 2.40 10.15
C LYS A 14 -10.62 2.72 8.67
N GLU A 15 -9.89 3.67 8.09
CA GLU A 15 -10.05 4.03 6.69
C GLU A 15 -9.75 2.85 5.72
N PRO A 16 -8.64 2.11 5.88
CA PRO A 16 -8.41 0.88 5.13
C PRO A 16 -9.56 -0.14 5.25
N ALA A 17 -10.15 -0.26 6.44
CA ALA A 17 -11.25 -1.19 6.68
C ALA A 17 -12.52 -0.84 5.90
N VAL A 18 -12.82 0.44 5.72
CA VAL A 18 -13.97 0.89 4.91
C VAL A 18 -13.82 0.49 3.43
N CYS A 19 -12.58 0.39 2.94
CA CYS A 19 -12.30 0.04 1.55
C CYS A 19 -12.18 -1.47 1.29
N LEU A 20 -12.21 -2.31 2.34
CA LEU A 20 -12.14 -3.76 2.20
C LEU A 20 -13.19 -4.35 1.24
N PRO A 21 -14.48 -3.96 1.27
CA PRO A 21 -15.47 -4.47 0.31
C PRO A 21 -15.11 -4.18 -1.14
N THR A 22 -14.60 -2.99 -1.43
CA THR A 22 -14.14 -2.59 -2.78
C THR A 22 -12.92 -3.42 -3.20
N GLY A 23 -11.98 -3.65 -2.29
CA GLY A 23 -10.83 -4.51 -2.51
C GLY A 23 -11.22 -5.96 -2.81
N LEU A 24 -12.18 -6.52 -2.04
CA LEU A 24 -12.70 -7.86 -2.26
C LEU A 24 -13.38 -7.97 -3.63
N LEU A 25 -14.18 -6.98 -4.03
CA LEU A 25 -14.80 -6.95 -5.34
C LEU A 25 -13.75 -6.95 -6.45
N ALA A 26 -12.73 -6.11 -6.35
CA ALA A 26 -11.62 -6.06 -7.30
C ALA A 26 -10.87 -7.40 -7.37
N GLY A 27 -10.62 -8.03 -6.22
CA GLY A 27 -10.02 -9.37 -6.15
C GLY A 27 -10.86 -10.44 -6.82
N CYS A 28 -12.19 -10.44 -6.60
CA CYS A 28 -13.11 -11.36 -7.26
C CYS A 28 -13.15 -11.16 -8.78
N LEU A 29 -13.21 -9.93 -9.25
CA LEU A 29 -13.15 -9.61 -10.68
C LEU A 29 -11.83 -10.06 -11.31
N PHE A 30 -10.71 -9.86 -10.60
CA PHE A 30 -9.41 -10.36 -11.01
C PHE A 30 -9.38 -11.89 -11.12
N LEU A 31 -9.97 -12.61 -10.16
CA LEU A 31 -10.07 -14.07 -10.22
C LEU A 31 -10.89 -14.55 -11.42
N LEU A 32 -12.04 -13.92 -11.67
CA LEU A 32 -12.89 -14.24 -12.82
C LEU A 32 -12.13 -14.02 -14.14
N PHE A 33 -11.45 -12.88 -14.26
CA PHE A 33 -10.63 -12.56 -15.42
C PHE A 33 -9.47 -13.55 -15.60
N SER A 34 -8.76 -13.84 -14.51
CA SER A 34 -7.63 -14.81 -14.52
C SER A 34 -8.10 -16.21 -14.87
N TYR A 35 -9.24 -16.65 -14.33
CA TYR A 35 -9.82 -17.94 -14.66
C TYR A 35 -10.19 -18.05 -16.15
N SER A 36 -10.75 -16.99 -16.73
CA SER A 36 -11.09 -16.96 -18.15
C SER A 36 -9.87 -17.03 -19.05
N ARG A 37 -8.76 -16.45 -18.62
CA ARG A 37 -7.52 -16.36 -19.40
C ARG A 37 -6.57 -17.55 -19.21
N ASP A 38 -6.59 -18.18 -18.04
CA ASP A 38 -5.60 -19.22 -17.66
C ASP A 38 -5.97 -20.65 -18.17
N ARG A 39 -7.01 -20.80 -18.99
CA ARG A 39 -7.40 -22.12 -19.57
C ARG A 39 -6.30 -22.80 -20.41
N GLY A 40 -5.11 -22.18 -20.55
CA GLY A 40 -4.04 -22.72 -21.40
C GLY A 40 -2.60 -22.46 -20.95
N VAL A 41 -2.35 -21.70 -19.90
CA VAL A 41 -0.98 -21.32 -19.52
C VAL A 41 -0.75 -21.56 -18.04
N GLY A 42 0.08 -22.57 -17.74
CA GLY A 42 0.49 -22.87 -16.35
C GLY A 42 1.24 -21.71 -15.70
N ARG A 43 0.51 -20.75 -15.09
CA ARG A 43 1.11 -19.61 -14.40
C ARG A 43 1.76 -20.05 -13.09
N LYS A 44 3.05 -19.75 -12.98
CA LYS A 44 3.88 -19.96 -11.78
C LYS A 44 3.55 -18.90 -10.71
N GLY A 45 2.55 -19.12 -9.90
CA GLY A 45 2.24 -18.27 -8.74
C GLY A 45 0.96 -18.75 -8.04
N SER A 46 0.90 -18.57 -6.73
CA SER A 46 -0.26 -18.97 -5.93
C SER A 46 -1.46 -18.07 -6.25
N LEU A 47 -2.55 -18.66 -6.70
CA LEU A 47 -3.81 -17.93 -6.98
C LEU A 47 -4.34 -17.20 -5.74
N PRO A 48 -4.33 -17.82 -4.54
CA PRO A 48 -4.71 -17.09 -3.30
C PRO A 48 -3.84 -15.88 -3.01
N CYS A 49 -2.51 -15.99 -3.20
CA CYS A 49 -1.62 -14.85 -2.99
C CYS A 49 -1.91 -13.71 -3.97
N ARG A 50 -2.20 -14.02 -5.23
CA ARG A 50 -2.57 -13.01 -6.23
C ARG A 50 -3.88 -12.31 -5.87
N PHE A 51 -4.88 -13.07 -5.45
CA PHE A 51 -6.15 -12.52 -4.97
C PHE A 51 -5.93 -11.54 -3.82
N LEU A 52 -5.26 -12.02 -2.76
CA LEU A 52 -4.95 -11.20 -1.59
C LEU A 52 -4.10 -9.98 -1.95
N PHE A 53 -3.19 -10.12 -2.91
CA PHE A 53 -2.36 -9.01 -3.38
C PHE A 53 -3.18 -7.95 -4.11
N VAL A 54 -4.16 -8.32 -4.93
CA VAL A 54 -5.06 -7.36 -5.58
C VAL A 54 -5.94 -6.65 -4.56
N VAL A 55 -6.52 -7.39 -3.61
CA VAL A 55 -7.29 -6.81 -2.49
C VAL A 55 -6.43 -5.79 -1.73
N TYR A 56 -5.24 -6.21 -1.32
CA TYR A 56 -4.31 -5.38 -0.59
C TYR A 56 -3.90 -4.12 -1.38
N LEU A 57 -3.52 -4.25 -2.65
CA LEU A 57 -3.15 -3.10 -3.49
C LEU A 57 -4.31 -2.09 -3.63
N THR A 58 -5.54 -2.58 -3.79
CA THR A 58 -6.71 -1.70 -3.88
C THR A 58 -6.88 -0.89 -2.58
N VAL A 59 -6.80 -1.56 -1.43
CA VAL A 59 -6.88 -0.92 -0.13
C VAL A 59 -5.71 0.05 0.08
N LEU A 60 -4.48 -0.37 -0.24
CA LEU A 60 -3.29 0.47 -0.09
C LEU A 60 -3.39 1.76 -0.92
N ILE A 61 -3.72 1.65 -2.22
CA ILE A 61 -3.85 2.81 -3.10
C ILE A 61 -4.95 3.74 -2.61
N TYR A 62 -6.07 3.19 -2.14
CA TYR A 62 -7.12 4.02 -1.56
C TYR A 62 -6.63 4.78 -0.34
N THR A 63 -6.03 4.09 0.62
CA THR A 63 -5.56 4.69 1.88
C THR A 63 -4.49 5.75 1.66
N VAL A 64 -3.49 5.48 0.80
CA VAL A 64 -2.36 6.42 0.64
C VAL A 64 -2.62 7.51 -0.39
N TYR A 65 -3.61 7.34 -1.26
CA TYR A 65 -3.85 8.29 -2.35
C TYR A 65 -5.25 8.89 -2.32
N PHE A 66 -6.31 8.07 -2.33
CA PHE A 66 -7.68 8.57 -2.45
C PHE A 66 -8.26 9.12 -1.16
N SER A 67 -7.83 8.66 0.02
CA SER A 67 -8.28 9.20 1.30
C SER A 67 -7.73 10.60 1.58
N ARG A 68 -6.69 11.02 0.84
CA ARG A 68 -6.08 12.34 1.02
C ARG A 68 -6.73 13.39 0.14
N GLU A 69 -7.04 14.54 0.73
CA GLU A 69 -7.69 15.65 0.02
C GLU A 69 -6.76 16.27 -1.04
N PRO A 70 -7.28 16.57 -2.26
CA PRO A 70 -6.53 17.32 -3.25
C PRO A 70 -6.17 18.73 -2.72
N GLY A 71 -4.90 19.15 -2.94
CA GLY A 71 -4.44 20.45 -2.51
C GLY A 71 -4.06 20.55 -1.02
N SER A 72 -4.09 19.42 -0.28
CA SER A 72 -3.68 19.38 1.13
C SER A 72 -2.16 19.56 1.31
N ARG A 73 -1.36 19.32 0.26
CA ARG A 73 0.10 19.43 0.32
C ARG A 73 0.57 20.86 0.13
N ALA A 74 1.09 21.47 1.19
CA ALA A 74 1.60 22.85 1.18
C ALA A 74 3.03 22.99 0.62
N GLY A 75 3.76 21.89 0.35
CA GLY A 75 5.14 21.94 -0.14
C GLY A 75 5.80 20.57 -0.26
N VAL A 76 7.03 20.55 -0.76
CA VAL A 76 7.87 19.36 -0.83
C VAL A 76 8.96 19.48 0.24
N SER A 77 8.90 18.66 1.28
CA SER A 77 10.02 18.51 2.19
C SER A 77 10.97 17.46 1.62
N LEU A 78 12.18 17.89 1.28
CA LEU A 78 13.27 16.99 0.84
C LEU A 78 14.17 16.54 2.00
N GLU A 79 13.80 16.85 3.23
CA GLU A 79 14.55 16.40 4.39
C GLU A 79 14.34 14.90 4.60
N LEU A 80 15.40 14.15 4.37
CA LEU A 80 15.48 12.73 4.74
C LEU A 80 15.22 12.62 6.26
N PHE A 81 14.18 11.87 6.62
CA PHE A 81 13.72 11.73 8.01
C PHE A 81 13.12 13.00 8.67
N GLY A 82 12.86 14.07 7.93
CA GLY A 82 12.14 15.25 8.46
C GLY A 82 10.76 14.89 9.03
N THR A 83 10.14 13.83 8.51
CA THR A 83 8.89 13.26 9.03
C THR A 83 9.06 12.55 10.37
N TRP A 84 10.29 12.18 10.78
CA TRP A 84 10.60 11.65 12.11
C TRP A 84 10.70 12.78 13.14
N GLY A 85 9.73 13.69 13.09
CA GLY A 85 9.68 14.87 13.93
C GLY A 85 9.44 14.57 15.41
N GLU A 86 9.40 15.62 16.20
CA GLU A 86 9.21 15.55 17.66
C GLU A 86 7.76 15.22 18.06
N THR A 87 6.80 15.37 17.13
CA THR A 87 5.38 15.17 17.42
C THR A 87 4.97 13.70 17.37
N VAL A 88 3.95 13.35 18.17
CA VAL A 88 3.37 11.99 18.18
C VAL A 88 2.78 11.64 16.82
N ALA A 89 2.15 12.60 16.14
CA ALA A 89 1.56 12.41 14.82
C ALA A 89 2.61 12.06 13.76
N SER A 90 3.74 12.79 13.70
CA SER A 90 4.78 12.52 12.71
C SER A 90 5.41 11.13 12.87
N LYS A 91 5.57 10.64 14.10
CA LYS A 91 6.00 9.27 14.37
C LYS A 91 4.95 8.25 13.96
N GLY A 92 3.66 8.57 14.14
CA GLY A 92 2.53 7.76 13.69
C GLY A 92 2.61 7.49 12.20
N TYR A 93 2.73 8.50 11.37
CA TYR A 93 2.81 8.38 9.91
C TYR A 93 3.94 7.48 9.42
N VAL A 94 5.12 7.56 10.04
CA VAL A 94 6.25 6.68 9.68
C VAL A 94 5.92 5.22 9.99
N ILE A 95 5.37 4.96 11.18
CA ILE A 95 5.00 3.61 11.60
C ILE A 95 3.89 3.05 10.71
N GLU A 96 2.87 3.84 10.39
CA GLU A 96 1.77 3.45 9.50
C GLU A 96 2.27 3.09 8.10
N ASN A 97 3.17 3.89 7.53
CA ASN A 97 3.79 3.58 6.25
C ASN A 97 4.57 2.26 6.28
N ILE A 98 5.31 1.99 7.36
CA ILE A 98 6.01 0.70 7.53
C ILE A 98 4.99 -0.44 7.62
N LEU A 99 3.95 -0.29 8.44
CA LEU A 99 2.90 -1.31 8.62
C LEU A 99 2.17 -1.60 7.30
N LEU A 100 1.90 -0.57 6.50
CA LEU A 100 1.26 -0.72 5.19
C LEU A 100 2.11 -1.53 4.22
N PHE A 101 3.45 -1.48 4.29
CA PHE A 101 4.33 -2.22 3.38
C PHE A 101 4.67 -3.65 3.85
N ILE A 102 4.35 -4.04 5.08
CA ILE A 102 4.54 -5.43 5.55
C ILE A 102 3.78 -6.44 4.67
N PRO A 103 2.47 -6.29 4.40
CA PRO A 103 1.75 -7.21 3.53
C PRO A 103 2.30 -7.23 2.09
N TYR A 104 2.85 -6.12 1.60
CA TYR A 104 3.51 -6.08 0.30
C TYR A 104 4.65 -7.11 0.23
N GLY A 105 5.56 -7.06 1.20
CA GLY A 105 6.69 -7.99 1.28
C GLY A 105 6.29 -9.45 1.41
N MET A 106 5.13 -9.74 2.01
CA MET A 106 4.60 -11.09 2.16
C MET A 106 3.90 -11.61 0.89
N LEU A 107 3.13 -10.77 0.20
CA LEU A 107 2.24 -11.18 -0.88
C LEU A 107 2.91 -11.13 -2.27
N VAL A 108 3.81 -10.17 -2.51
CA VAL A 108 4.46 -9.99 -3.81
C VAL A 108 5.26 -11.21 -4.25
N PRO A 109 6.12 -11.83 -3.41
CA PRO A 109 6.88 -13.01 -3.82
C PRO A 109 6.01 -14.22 -4.18
N GLY A 110 4.85 -14.35 -3.51
CA GLY A 110 3.87 -15.41 -3.82
C GLY A 110 3.04 -15.12 -5.06
N SER A 111 2.84 -13.86 -5.40
CA SER A 111 2.00 -13.41 -6.51
C SER A 111 2.78 -13.30 -7.81
N ILE A 112 4.00 -12.77 -7.76
CA ILE A 112 4.84 -12.48 -8.93
C ILE A 112 6.19 -13.18 -8.76
N PRO A 113 6.45 -14.26 -9.53
CA PRO A 113 7.67 -15.06 -9.38
C PRO A 113 8.98 -14.28 -9.55
N LEU A 114 8.97 -13.18 -10.31
CA LEU A 114 10.13 -12.30 -10.49
C LEU A 114 10.65 -11.74 -9.16
N PHE A 115 9.76 -11.48 -8.21
CA PHE A 115 10.08 -10.88 -6.91
C PHE A 115 10.33 -11.89 -5.78
N LYS A 116 10.54 -13.17 -6.11
CA LYS A 116 10.94 -14.19 -5.12
C LYS A 116 12.31 -13.93 -4.50
N LYS A 117 13.20 -13.24 -5.22
CA LYS A 117 14.50 -12.81 -4.68
C LYS A 117 14.25 -11.61 -3.77
N GLY A 118 14.70 -11.67 -2.50
CA GLY A 118 14.45 -10.63 -1.50
C GLY A 118 14.85 -9.24 -1.96
N ILE A 119 16.01 -9.08 -2.64
CA ILE A 119 16.46 -7.80 -3.17
C ILE A 119 15.52 -7.25 -4.25
N ALA A 120 14.99 -8.10 -5.12
CA ALA A 120 14.03 -7.66 -6.15
C ALA A 120 12.69 -7.23 -5.51
N CYS A 121 12.27 -7.90 -4.43
CA CYS A 121 11.09 -7.51 -3.66
C CYS A 121 11.28 -6.14 -3.01
N VAL A 122 12.42 -5.90 -2.37
CA VAL A 122 12.75 -4.60 -1.74
C VAL A 122 12.82 -3.49 -2.78
N LEU A 123 13.48 -3.72 -3.91
CA LEU A 123 13.55 -2.73 -5.00
C LEU A 123 12.16 -2.43 -5.57
N SER A 124 11.30 -3.45 -5.73
CA SER A 124 9.93 -3.22 -6.21
C SER A 124 9.10 -2.41 -5.22
N ALA A 125 9.25 -2.65 -3.91
CA ALA A 125 8.59 -1.87 -2.87
C ALA A 125 9.05 -0.41 -2.88
N ALA A 126 10.37 -0.17 -3.01
CA ALA A 126 10.93 1.17 -3.09
C ALA A 126 10.42 1.92 -4.33
N LEU A 127 10.41 1.28 -5.51
CA LEU A 127 9.88 1.88 -6.73
C LEU A 127 8.38 2.18 -6.61
N PHE A 128 7.62 1.30 -5.98
CA PHE A 128 6.20 1.51 -5.75
C PHE A 128 5.94 2.69 -4.81
N SER A 129 6.71 2.81 -3.71
CA SER A 129 6.66 3.95 -2.80
C SER A 129 6.97 5.27 -3.53
N ILE A 130 8.04 5.30 -4.33
CA ILE A 130 8.41 6.47 -5.14
C ILE A 130 7.29 6.83 -6.12
N ALA A 131 6.68 5.85 -6.77
CA ALA A 131 5.57 6.09 -7.71
C ALA A 131 4.35 6.72 -7.00
N ILE A 132 4.03 6.28 -5.78
CA ILE A 132 2.97 6.88 -4.96
C ILE A 132 3.32 8.34 -4.64
N GLU A 133 4.53 8.60 -4.15
CA GLU A 133 4.99 9.96 -3.85
C GLU A 133 4.92 10.90 -5.05
N LEU A 134 5.38 10.45 -6.22
CA LEU A 134 5.30 11.22 -7.45
C LEU A 134 3.84 11.51 -7.87
N ALA A 135 2.95 10.53 -7.71
CA ALA A 135 1.54 10.70 -7.99
C ALA A 135 0.88 11.71 -7.01
N GLN A 136 1.24 11.65 -5.74
CA GLN A 136 0.77 12.60 -4.73
C GLN A 136 1.27 14.02 -5.02
N LEU A 137 2.56 14.17 -5.39
CA LEU A 137 3.13 15.45 -5.82
C LEU A 137 2.41 16.02 -7.03
N ALA A 138 2.20 15.22 -8.06
CA ALA A 138 1.55 15.66 -9.30
C ALA A 138 0.10 16.11 -9.11
N THR A 139 -0.57 15.60 -8.07
CA THR A 139 -1.98 15.89 -7.77
C THR A 139 -2.18 16.82 -6.58
N GLY A 140 -1.09 17.26 -5.94
CA GLY A 140 -1.14 18.10 -4.75
C GLY A 140 -1.79 17.39 -3.55
N ARG A 141 -1.77 16.06 -3.50
CA ARG A 141 -2.28 15.27 -2.39
C ARG A 141 -1.14 14.91 -1.43
N GLY A 142 -1.40 14.95 -0.14
CA GLY A 142 -0.42 14.58 0.88
C GLY A 142 -0.49 15.53 2.08
N TYR A 143 0.35 15.29 3.10
CA TYR A 143 0.50 16.16 4.27
C TYR A 143 1.53 17.25 3.99
#